data_4be0754e363bd485906592cc06845360
#
_entry.id   4be0754e363bd485906592cc06845360
#
_cell.length_a   1.000
_cell.length_b   1.000
_cell.length_c   1.000
_cell.angle_alpha   90.00
_cell.angle_beta   90.00
_cell.angle_gamma   90.00
#
_symmetry.space_group_name_H-M   'P 1'
#
loop_
_entity.id
_entity.type
_entity.pdbx_description
1 polymer ?
#
loop_
_entity_poly.entity_id
_entity_poly.type
_entity_poly.pdbx_seq_one_letter_code
_entity_poly.pdbx_strand_id
1 'polypeptide(L)'
;LPQIAELEAEFSGLVSGRSGRLHIAIECHACFEWLFPVLERFRQAWPDVDVDIRPGLAFDALPALKREDVDLVISSDPEDVPETDFTPLFDYEPVFVASGQHPLAAKEVIEAEDFRGQTLITYPVERARLDIFSQLLTPAKVEPDAVRKVELTAVILLLVASNRGVAVLPDWVVRQERYKSDYVARPLVKDGERIVRRLYAATRAEDTQRPFMAHLVRLARQEAVKLQQGR
;
A
#
# COMPACT_ATOMS: atom_id res chain seq x y z
N LEU A 1 -26.44 6.36 -38.58
CA LEU A 1 -25.39 7.39 -38.53
C LEU A 1 -24.29 6.85 -37.61
N PRO A 2 -22.99 6.90 -37.94
CA PRO A 2 -21.90 6.30 -37.13
C PRO A 2 -21.94 6.75 -35.67
N GLN A 3 -22.16 8.04 -35.40
CA GLN A 3 -22.22 8.61 -34.06
C GLN A 3 -23.32 8.04 -33.15
N ILE A 4 -24.47 7.64 -33.73
CA ILE A 4 -25.54 7.01 -32.93
C ILE A 4 -25.14 5.59 -32.54
N ALA A 5 -24.53 4.84 -33.45
CA ALA A 5 -24.06 3.49 -33.16
C ALA A 5 -22.91 3.46 -32.11
N GLU A 6 -22.03 4.47 -32.12
CA GLU A 6 -21.00 4.66 -31.11
C GLU A 6 -21.63 4.97 -29.75
N LEU A 7 -22.58 5.88 -29.66
CA LEU A 7 -23.31 6.21 -28.42
C LEU A 7 -24.11 5.02 -27.88
N GLU A 8 -24.76 4.25 -28.78
CA GLU A 8 -25.48 3.03 -28.37
C GLU A 8 -24.52 1.95 -27.86
N ALA A 9 -23.32 1.82 -28.44
CA ALA A 9 -22.28 0.89 -27.96
C ALA A 9 -21.71 1.33 -26.62
N GLU A 10 -21.40 2.61 -26.42
CA GLU A 10 -20.98 3.16 -25.14
C GLU A 10 -22.04 2.98 -24.06
N PHE A 11 -23.31 3.31 -24.36
CA PHE A 11 -24.41 3.13 -23.43
C PHE A 11 -24.62 1.64 -23.07
N SER A 12 -24.53 0.75 -24.05
CA SER A 12 -24.61 -0.70 -23.83
C SER A 12 -23.45 -1.21 -23.01
N GLY A 13 -22.24 -0.68 -23.19
CA GLY A 13 -21.05 -0.96 -22.39
C GLY A 13 -21.23 -0.55 -20.92
N LEU A 14 -21.76 0.65 -20.68
CA LEU A 14 -22.08 1.15 -19.34
C LEU A 14 -23.14 0.29 -18.64
N VAL A 15 -24.23 -0.01 -19.31
CA VAL A 15 -25.34 -0.83 -18.77
C VAL A 15 -24.89 -2.27 -18.51
N SER A 16 -24.01 -2.83 -19.34
CA SER A 16 -23.46 -4.18 -19.16
C SER A 16 -22.29 -4.24 -18.17
N GLY A 17 -21.85 -3.09 -17.62
CA GLY A 17 -20.71 -2.99 -16.73
C GLY A 17 -19.36 -3.30 -17.39
N ARG A 18 -19.27 -3.17 -18.73
CA ARG A 18 -18.04 -3.39 -19.50
C ARG A 18 -17.19 -2.14 -19.68
N SER A 19 -17.79 -0.97 -19.60
CA SER A 19 -17.11 0.32 -19.59
C SER A 19 -17.36 1.06 -18.30
N GLY A 20 -16.55 2.06 -18.00
CA GLY A 20 -16.70 2.88 -16.79
C GLY A 20 -15.42 3.59 -16.41
N ARG A 21 -15.41 4.09 -15.19
CA ARG A 21 -14.27 4.78 -14.59
C ARG A 21 -13.78 3.99 -13.37
N LEU A 22 -12.47 3.94 -13.19
CA LEU A 22 -11.80 3.39 -12.01
C LEU A 22 -10.64 4.30 -11.62
N HIS A 23 -10.95 5.38 -10.93
CA HIS A 23 -9.95 6.27 -10.35
C HIS A 23 -9.58 5.79 -8.96
N ILE A 24 -8.28 5.60 -8.72
CA ILE A 24 -7.74 4.96 -7.52
C ILE A 24 -6.95 5.98 -6.72
N ALA A 25 -7.29 6.16 -5.44
CA ALA A 25 -6.42 6.81 -4.46
C ALA A 25 -5.66 5.76 -3.66
N ILE A 26 -4.45 6.09 -3.23
CA ILE A 26 -3.56 5.19 -2.49
C ILE A 26 -3.05 5.93 -1.26
N GLU A 27 -3.41 5.45 -0.09
CA GLU A 27 -2.92 5.98 1.17
C GLU A 27 -1.53 5.44 1.55
N CYS A 28 -1.17 4.26 1.02
CA CYS A 28 0.11 3.61 1.26
C CYS A 28 1.13 3.97 0.17
N HIS A 29 2.17 4.72 0.51
CA HIS A 29 3.21 5.15 -0.44
C HIS A 29 4.00 4.00 -1.09
N ALA A 30 4.05 2.83 -0.46
CA ALA A 30 4.75 1.65 -0.97
C ALA A 30 3.88 0.74 -1.84
N CYS A 31 2.60 1.04 -2.02
CA CYS A 31 1.66 0.15 -2.72
C CYS A 31 1.86 0.11 -4.25
N PHE A 32 2.54 1.09 -4.85
CA PHE A 32 2.80 1.12 -6.29
C PHE A 32 3.53 -0.13 -6.80
N GLU A 33 4.39 -0.71 -5.98
CA GLU A 33 5.24 -1.85 -6.35
C GLU A 33 4.41 -3.10 -6.74
N TRP A 34 3.32 -3.37 -6.06
CA TRP A 34 2.44 -4.49 -6.38
C TRP A 34 1.25 -4.08 -7.25
N LEU A 35 0.83 -2.82 -7.18
CA LEU A 35 -0.36 -2.34 -7.87
C LEU A 35 -0.14 -2.22 -9.39
N PHE A 36 1.03 -1.76 -9.85
CA PHE A 36 1.30 -1.60 -11.27
C PHE A 36 1.15 -2.88 -12.09
N PRO A 37 1.70 -4.04 -11.69
CA PRO A 37 1.44 -5.31 -12.38
C PRO A 37 -0.05 -5.71 -12.39
N VAL A 38 -0.79 -5.37 -11.34
CA VAL A 38 -2.24 -5.60 -11.26
C VAL A 38 -2.97 -4.73 -12.29
N LEU A 39 -2.64 -3.44 -12.36
CA LEU A 39 -3.28 -2.52 -13.31
C LEU A 39 -2.95 -2.84 -14.75
N GLU A 40 -1.75 -3.31 -15.05
CA GLU A 40 -1.38 -3.76 -16.40
C GLU A 40 -2.30 -4.92 -16.86
N ARG A 41 -2.47 -5.93 -16.02
CA ARG A 41 -3.38 -7.06 -16.29
C ARG A 41 -4.84 -6.63 -16.35
N PHE A 42 -5.22 -5.68 -15.50
CA PHE A 42 -6.57 -5.14 -15.48
C PHE A 42 -6.91 -4.42 -16.79
N ARG A 43 -6.05 -3.52 -17.29
CA ARG A 43 -6.23 -2.81 -18.55
C ARG A 43 -6.36 -3.74 -19.75
N GLN A 44 -5.64 -4.86 -19.76
CA GLN A 44 -5.79 -5.88 -20.81
C GLN A 44 -7.16 -6.56 -20.79
N ALA A 45 -7.74 -6.76 -19.60
CA ALA A 45 -9.04 -7.41 -19.44
C ALA A 45 -10.23 -6.44 -19.60
N TRP A 46 -10.01 -5.15 -19.35
CA TRP A 46 -11.02 -4.09 -19.32
C TRP A 46 -10.55 -2.86 -20.11
N PRO A 47 -10.38 -2.98 -21.44
CA PRO A 47 -9.84 -1.88 -22.26
C PRO A 47 -10.76 -0.64 -22.30
N ASP A 48 -12.07 -0.83 -22.08
CA ASP A 48 -13.08 0.23 -22.11
C ASP A 48 -13.34 0.84 -20.71
N VAL A 49 -12.56 0.46 -19.69
CA VAL A 49 -12.58 1.09 -18.36
C VAL A 49 -11.43 2.09 -18.25
N ASP A 50 -11.77 3.36 -18.03
CA ASP A 50 -10.79 4.42 -17.79
C ASP A 50 -10.16 4.24 -16.40
N VAL A 51 -8.89 3.83 -16.37
CA VAL A 51 -8.16 3.55 -15.14
C VAL A 51 -7.08 4.59 -14.91
N ASP A 52 -7.18 5.31 -13.79
CA ASP A 52 -6.20 6.31 -13.40
C ASP A 52 -5.86 6.22 -11.90
N ILE A 53 -4.62 6.58 -11.54
CA ILE A 53 -4.21 6.76 -10.16
C ILE A 53 -4.21 8.25 -9.87
N ARG A 54 -4.88 8.65 -8.79
CA ARG A 54 -4.98 10.04 -8.33
C ARG A 54 -3.95 10.30 -7.21
N PRO A 55 -2.69 10.64 -7.55
CA PRO A 55 -1.69 11.02 -6.55
C PRO A 55 -2.10 12.34 -5.91
N GLY A 56 -1.75 12.55 -4.66
CA GLY A 56 -2.09 13.77 -3.92
C GLY A 56 -3.40 13.69 -3.11
N LEU A 57 -4.19 12.63 -3.25
CA LEU A 57 -5.36 12.39 -2.41
C LEU A 57 -5.08 11.46 -1.22
N ALA A 58 -3.82 11.09 -0.98
CA ALA A 58 -3.44 10.17 0.10
C ALA A 58 -3.90 10.60 1.50
N PHE A 59 -4.07 11.90 1.74
CA PHE A 59 -4.56 12.45 3.02
C PHE A 59 -6.06 12.73 3.04
N ASP A 60 -6.74 12.65 1.91
CA ASP A 60 -8.16 12.96 1.73
C ASP A 60 -8.88 11.83 0.95
N ALA A 61 -8.34 10.62 1.00
CA ALA A 61 -8.77 9.55 0.11
C ALA A 61 -10.20 9.07 0.38
N LEU A 62 -10.57 8.82 1.64
CA LEU A 62 -11.94 8.43 1.99
C LEU A 62 -12.96 9.56 1.78
N PRO A 63 -12.69 10.82 2.17
CA PRO A 63 -13.53 11.94 1.74
C PRO A 63 -13.65 12.08 0.23
N ALA A 64 -12.57 11.88 -0.54
CA ALA A 64 -12.60 11.91 -2.01
C ALA A 64 -13.46 10.78 -2.60
N LEU A 65 -13.48 9.60 -1.98
CA LEU A 65 -14.35 8.49 -2.35
C LEU A 65 -15.83 8.87 -2.21
N LYS A 66 -16.19 9.55 -1.12
CA LYS A 66 -17.56 10.04 -0.87
C LYS A 66 -17.99 11.13 -1.85
N ARG A 67 -17.06 11.99 -2.26
CA ARG A 67 -17.35 13.05 -3.27
C ARG A 67 -17.30 12.53 -4.71
N GLU A 68 -17.08 11.24 -4.92
CA GLU A 68 -16.94 10.62 -6.24
C GLU A 68 -15.70 11.12 -7.04
N ASP A 69 -14.72 11.75 -6.38
CA ASP A 69 -13.45 12.14 -7.00
C ASP A 69 -12.61 10.91 -7.36
N VAL A 70 -12.77 9.82 -6.59
CA VAL A 70 -12.20 8.51 -6.84
C VAL A 70 -13.24 7.40 -6.66
N ASP A 71 -12.94 6.21 -7.16
CA ASP A 71 -13.85 5.06 -7.15
C ASP A 71 -13.36 3.94 -6.23
N LEU A 72 -12.07 3.96 -5.90
CA LEU A 72 -11.44 2.99 -5.02
C LEU A 72 -10.30 3.64 -4.23
N VAL A 73 -10.18 3.26 -2.95
CA VAL A 73 -9.07 3.65 -2.08
C VAL A 73 -8.33 2.40 -1.62
N ILE A 74 -7.01 2.37 -1.78
CA ILE A 74 -6.15 1.36 -1.17
C ILE A 74 -5.69 1.88 0.19
N SER A 75 -6.10 1.21 1.28
CA SER A 75 -5.80 1.60 2.65
C SER A 75 -5.40 0.40 3.51
N SER A 76 -4.59 0.63 4.55
CA SER A 76 -4.33 -0.33 5.64
C SER A 76 -5.17 -0.07 6.89
N ASP A 77 -5.92 1.01 6.91
CA ASP A 77 -6.66 1.50 8.07
C ASP A 77 -8.16 1.58 7.77
N PRO A 78 -8.90 0.45 7.88
CA PRO A 78 -10.33 0.45 7.67
C PRO A 78 -11.02 1.29 8.76
N GLU A 79 -11.90 2.17 8.33
CA GLU A 79 -12.70 3.03 9.20
C GLU A 79 -14.18 2.66 9.09
N ASP A 80 -14.95 2.88 10.16
CA ASP A 80 -16.41 2.76 10.10
C ASP A 80 -17.00 4.00 9.42
N VAL A 81 -17.04 3.94 8.08
CA VAL A 81 -17.51 5.03 7.22
C VAL A 81 -18.84 4.61 6.59
N PRO A 82 -19.95 5.34 6.82
CA PRO A 82 -21.22 5.02 6.20
C PRO A 82 -21.12 4.89 4.68
N GLU A 83 -21.84 3.92 4.12
CA GLU A 83 -21.90 3.64 2.67
C GLU A 83 -20.55 3.30 2.02
N THR A 84 -19.58 2.85 2.81
CA THR A 84 -18.27 2.44 2.33
C THR A 84 -17.97 1.00 2.74
N ASP A 85 -17.64 0.15 1.77
CA ASP A 85 -17.23 -1.22 1.98
C ASP A 85 -15.70 -1.34 1.95
N PHE A 86 -15.12 -1.97 2.97
CA PHE A 86 -13.71 -2.32 3.01
C PHE A 86 -13.52 -3.80 2.68
N THR A 87 -13.17 -4.08 1.43
CA THR A 87 -12.90 -5.44 0.98
C THR A 87 -11.44 -5.81 1.27
N PRO A 88 -11.15 -6.85 2.08
CA PRO A 88 -9.78 -7.24 2.38
C PRO A 88 -9.07 -7.74 1.12
N LEU A 89 -7.84 -7.28 0.89
CA LEU A 89 -6.97 -7.69 -0.21
C LEU A 89 -6.03 -8.80 0.24
N PHE A 90 -5.04 -8.45 1.07
CA PHE A 90 -4.04 -9.41 1.57
C PHE A 90 -3.34 -8.89 2.83
N ASP A 91 -2.73 -9.81 3.56
CA ASP A 91 -1.92 -9.50 4.75
C ASP A 91 -0.46 -9.24 4.38
N TYR A 92 0.20 -8.37 5.14
CA TYR A 92 1.61 -8.04 5.00
C TYR A 92 2.29 -7.85 6.37
N GLU A 93 3.62 -7.93 6.36
CA GLU A 93 4.43 -7.63 7.53
C GLU A 93 5.18 -6.30 7.33
N PRO A 94 4.99 -5.28 8.17
CA PRO A 94 5.94 -4.18 8.25
C PRO A 94 7.27 -4.73 8.80
N VAL A 95 8.37 -4.53 8.07
CA VAL A 95 9.68 -5.03 8.44
C VAL A 95 10.67 -3.90 8.68
N PHE A 96 11.53 -4.09 9.67
CA PHE A 96 12.69 -3.23 9.90
C PHE A 96 13.69 -3.41 8.76
N VAL A 97 14.26 -2.29 8.28
CA VAL A 97 15.25 -2.27 7.21
C VAL A 97 16.45 -1.45 7.64
N ALA A 98 17.62 -2.01 7.56
CA ALA A 98 18.89 -1.36 7.90
C ALA A 98 20.00 -1.81 6.95
N SER A 99 21.10 -1.02 6.87
CA SER A 99 22.32 -1.45 6.21
C SER A 99 22.83 -2.77 6.80
N GLY A 100 23.42 -3.63 5.98
CA GLY A 100 24.08 -4.85 6.46
C GLY A 100 25.21 -4.62 7.47
N GLN A 101 25.74 -3.39 7.54
CA GLN A 101 26.77 -2.98 8.49
C GLN A 101 26.17 -2.39 9.79
N HIS A 102 24.85 -2.23 9.88
CA HIS A 102 24.20 -1.66 11.05
C HIS A 102 24.25 -2.63 12.23
N PRO A 103 24.49 -2.17 13.48
CA PRO A 103 24.55 -3.07 14.66
C PRO A 103 23.32 -3.97 14.81
N LEU A 104 22.13 -3.46 14.53
CA LEU A 104 20.88 -4.22 14.61
C LEU A 104 20.72 -5.24 13.48
N ALA A 105 21.56 -5.23 12.46
CA ALA A 105 21.53 -6.23 11.38
C ALA A 105 21.78 -7.67 11.88
N ALA A 106 22.51 -7.82 12.98
CA ALA A 106 22.79 -9.11 13.60
C ALA A 106 21.62 -9.70 14.40
N LYS A 107 20.60 -8.89 14.74
CA LYS A 107 19.42 -9.38 15.47
C LYS A 107 18.50 -10.18 14.52
N GLU A 108 17.84 -11.18 15.05
CA GLU A 108 16.85 -11.97 14.31
C GLU A 108 15.49 -11.27 14.23
N VAL A 109 15.14 -10.54 15.28
CA VAL A 109 13.89 -9.79 15.44
C VAL A 109 14.18 -8.41 16.01
N ILE A 110 13.31 -7.45 15.74
CA ILE A 110 13.41 -6.07 16.23
C ILE A 110 12.18 -5.74 17.07
N GLU A 111 12.42 -5.17 18.23
CA GLU A 111 11.42 -4.72 19.19
C GLU A 111 11.42 -3.19 19.31
N ALA A 112 10.45 -2.64 20.03
CA ALA A 112 10.33 -1.18 20.19
C ALA A 112 11.60 -0.52 20.76
N GLU A 113 12.23 -1.12 21.77
CA GLU A 113 13.42 -0.58 22.44
C GLU A 113 14.63 -0.43 21.50
N ASP A 114 14.70 -1.21 20.43
CA ASP A 114 15.78 -1.14 19.46
C ASP A 114 15.78 0.17 18.65
N PHE A 115 14.67 0.89 18.65
CA PHE A 115 14.56 2.18 17.97
C PHE A 115 15.13 3.35 18.78
N ARG A 116 15.45 3.17 20.07
CA ARG A 116 16.18 4.19 20.85
C ARG A 116 17.57 4.41 20.24
N GLY A 117 17.97 5.65 20.13
CA GLY A 117 19.25 6.01 19.53
C GLY A 117 19.28 5.91 17.99
N GLN A 118 18.15 5.62 17.34
CA GLN A 118 18.10 5.49 15.88
C GLN A 118 17.56 6.74 15.20
N THR A 119 18.04 7.01 13.97
CA THR A 119 17.37 7.89 13.03
C THR A 119 16.39 7.06 12.21
N LEU A 120 15.09 7.25 12.45
CA LEU A 120 14.03 6.60 11.68
C LEU A 120 13.72 7.38 10.41
N ILE A 121 13.91 6.76 9.25
CA ILE A 121 13.56 7.32 7.93
C ILE A 121 12.18 6.81 7.56
N THR A 122 11.24 7.72 7.27
CA THR A 122 9.83 7.37 7.04
C THR A 122 9.17 8.28 6.03
N TYR A 123 7.96 7.94 5.60
CA TYR A 123 7.16 8.80 4.73
C TYR A 123 6.68 10.08 5.46
N PRO A 124 6.41 11.17 4.71
CA PRO A 124 5.99 12.46 5.27
C PRO A 124 4.48 12.47 5.61
N VAL A 125 4.00 11.45 6.28
CA VAL A 125 2.61 11.31 6.75
C VAL A 125 2.53 11.50 8.26
N GLU A 126 1.31 11.59 8.79
CA GLU A 126 1.07 11.63 10.22
C GLU A 126 1.54 10.35 10.92
N ARG A 127 2.08 10.48 12.13
CA ARG A 127 2.61 9.35 12.90
C ARG A 127 1.57 8.24 13.12
N ALA A 128 0.33 8.61 13.38
CA ALA A 128 -0.75 7.67 13.63
C ALA A 128 -1.02 6.74 12.42
N ARG A 129 -0.68 7.19 11.22
CA ARG A 129 -0.85 6.44 9.97
C ARG A 129 0.37 5.59 9.57
N LEU A 130 1.45 5.69 10.32
CA LEU A 130 2.65 4.88 10.11
C LEU A 130 2.61 3.66 11.04
N ASP A 131 2.61 2.46 10.47
CA ASP A 131 2.54 1.19 11.21
C ASP A 131 3.57 1.12 12.34
N ILE A 132 4.79 1.61 12.10
CA ILE A 132 5.84 1.62 13.13
C ILE A 132 5.42 2.38 14.38
N PHE A 133 4.75 3.52 14.23
CA PHE A 133 4.28 4.28 15.38
C PHE A 133 2.99 3.71 15.95
N SER A 134 1.98 3.48 15.12
CA SER A 134 0.66 3.04 15.59
C SER A 134 0.69 1.65 16.23
N GLN A 135 1.49 0.72 15.71
CA GLN A 135 1.52 -0.66 16.18
C GLN A 135 2.60 -0.92 17.24
N LEU A 136 3.74 -0.23 17.19
CA LEU A 136 4.90 -0.58 17.99
C LEU A 136 5.37 0.54 18.93
N LEU A 137 5.82 1.68 18.39
CA LEU A 137 6.52 2.68 19.20
C LEU A 137 5.60 3.47 20.14
N THR A 138 4.43 3.91 19.68
CA THR A 138 3.49 4.67 20.52
C THR A 138 2.95 3.82 21.68
N PRO A 139 2.50 2.56 21.48
CA PRO A 139 2.08 1.71 22.57
C PRO A 139 3.20 1.44 23.60
N ALA A 140 4.43 1.26 23.12
CA ALA A 140 5.61 1.03 23.96
C ALA A 140 6.19 2.30 24.63
N LYS A 141 5.68 3.48 24.24
CA LYS A 141 6.23 4.79 24.69
C LYS A 141 7.72 4.96 24.37
N VAL A 142 8.13 4.47 23.22
CA VAL A 142 9.49 4.57 22.70
C VAL A 142 9.55 5.64 21.62
N GLU A 143 10.60 6.45 21.65
CA GLU A 143 10.87 7.46 20.63
C GLU A 143 12.24 7.19 19.99
N PRO A 144 12.36 7.28 18.66
CA PRO A 144 13.67 7.32 18.01
C PRO A 144 14.34 8.69 18.29
N ASP A 145 15.67 8.74 18.18
CA ASP A 145 16.41 10.00 18.38
C ASP A 145 16.03 11.08 17.36
N ALA A 146 15.80 10.65 16.14
CA ALA A 146 15.39 11.54 15.06
C ALA A 146 14.42 10.84 14.10
N VAL A 147 13.54 11.63 13.48
CA VAL A 147 12.67 11.19 12.39
C VAL A 147 12.96 12.01 11.15
N ARG A 148 13.41 11.34 10.08
CA ARG A 148 13.65 11.95 8.78
C ARG A 148 12.54 11.58 7.81
N LYS A 149 11.84 12.58 7.28
CA LYS A 149 10.75 12.41 6.33
C LYS A 149 11.27 12.38 4.89
N VAL A 150 10.86 11.38 4.12
CA VAL A 150 11.27 11.15 2.72
C VAL A 150 10.07 10.61 1.94
N GLU A 151 9.76 11.20 0.80
CA GLU A 151 8.56 10.85 0.01
C GLU A 151 8.73 9.56 -0.79
N LEU A 152 9.92 9.31 -1.34
CA LEU A 152 10.16 8.23 -2.29
C LEU A 152 10.79 7.01 -1.62
N THR A 153 10.17 5.85 -1.78
CA THR A 153 10.68 4.55 -1.30
C THR A 153 12.12 4.29 -1.74
N ALA A 154 12.44 4.58 -3.01
CA ALA A 154 13.80 4.40 -3.53
C ALA A 154 14.84 5.27 -2.80
N VAL A 155 14.47 6.49 -2.39
CA VAL A 155 15.36 7.37 -1.62
C VAL A 155 15.49 6.89 -0.17
N ILE A 156 14.42 6.37 0.44
CA ILE A 156 14.48 5.73 1.76
C ILE A 156 15.50 4.58 1.71
N LEU A 157 15.37 3.67 0.75
CA LEU A 157 16.27 2.51 0.60
C LEU A 157 17.72 2.93 0.36
N LEU A 158 17.97 3.96 -0.46
CA LEU A 158 19.31 4.51 -0.68
C LEU A 158 19.95 5.04 0.61
N LEU A 159 19.19 5.77 1.42
CA LEU A 159 19.67 6.30 2.70
C LEU A 159 19.95 5.19 3.70
N VAL A 160 19.09 4.18 3.76
CA VAL A 160 19.27 2.98 4.60
C VAL A 160 20.53 2.22 4.18
N ALA A 161 20.70 1.92 2.89
CA ALA A 161 21.88 1.24 2.36
C ALA A 161 23.18 2.01 2.67
N SER A 162 23.11 3.35 2.66
CA SER A 162 24.22 4.24 3.02
C SER A 162 24.42 4.39 4.55
N ASN A 163 23.77 3.59 5.36
CA ASN A 163 23.82 3.63 6.84
C ASN A 163 23.49 5.01 7.44
N ARG A 164 22.53 5.73 6.84
CA ARG A 164 22.08 7.06 7.27
C ARG A 164 20.86 7.02 8.19
N GLY A 165 20.45 5.84 8.60
CA GLY A 165 19.32 5.56 9.48
C GLY A 165 18.70 4.22 9.15
N VAL A 166 17.59 3.95 9.81
CA VAL A 166 16.80 2.72 9.66
C VAL A 166 15.41 3.08 9.15
N ALA A 167 14.71 2.14 8.54
CA ALA A 167 13.34 2.33 8.09
C ALA A 167 12.45 1.17 8.50
N VAL A 168 11.13 1.39 8.43
CA VAL A 168 10.14 0.32 8.45
C VAL A 168 9.32 0.42 7.18
N LEU A 169 9.31 -0.67 6.42
CA LEU A 169 8.66 -0.75 5.10
C LEU A 169 7.87 -2.05 5.02
N PRO A 170 6.82 -2.11 4.20
CA PRO A 170 6.14 -3.37 3.93
C PRO A 170 7.09 -4.40 3.31
N ASP A 171 6.91 -5.66 3.66
CA ASP A 171 7.79 -6.77 3.27
C ASP A 171 7.90 -6.95 1.74
N TRP A 172 6.87 -6.63 0.96
CA TRP A 172 6.95 -6.69 -0.51
C TRP A 172 7.96 -5.71 -1.10
N VAL A 173 8.26 -4.59 -0.45
CA VAL A 173 9.27 -3.62 -0.93
C VAL A 173 10.66 -4.21 -0.89
N VAL A 174 11.00 -4.88 0.21
CA VAL A 174 12.35 -5.42 0.47
C VAL A 174 12.59 -6.76 -0.23
N ARG A 175 11.56 -7.42 -0.74
CA ARG A 175 11.69 -8.69 -1.47
C ARG A 175 12.13 -8.52 -2.91
N GLN A 176 12.11 -7.30 -3.45
CA GLN A 176 12.53 -7.07 -4.83
C GLN A 176 14.03 -7.31 -5.01
N GLU A 177 14.39 -8.14 -5.98
CA GLU A 177 15.78 -8.58 -6.21
C GLU A 177 16.76 -7.44 -6.43
N ARG A 178 16.31 -6.34 -7.03
CA ARG A 178 17.15 -5.16 -7.33
C ARG A 178 17.74 -4.47 -6.10
N TYR A 179 17.25 -4.80 -4.88
CA TYR A 179 17.66 -4.14 -3.64
C TYR A 179 18.28 -5.09 -2.61
N LYS A 180 18.34 -6.41 -2.88
CA LYS A 180 18.71 -7.44 -1.88
C LYS A 180 20.17 -7.38 -1.38
N SER A 181 21.08 -6.69 -2.08
CA SER A 181 22.50 -6.70 -1.71
C SER A 181 22.90 -5.64 -0.68
N ASP A 182 22.10 -4.61 -0.48
CA ASP A 182 22.57 -3.39 0.16
C ASP A 182 21.99 -3.18 1.57
N TYR A 183 21.02 -3.99 1.97
CA TYR A 183 20.37 -3.90 3.28
C TYR A 183 19.90 -5.27 3.79
N VAL A 184 19.58 -5.31 5.06
CA VAL A 184 18.92 -6.44 5.73
C VAL A 184 17.52 -6.06 6.15
N ALA A 185 16.60 -7.02 6.10
CA ALA A 185 15.26 -6.89 6.63
C ALA A 185 15.08 -7.82 7.83
N ARG A 186 14.40 -7.33 8.88
CA ARG A 186 14.09 -8.10 10.10
C ARG A 186 12.62 -7.91 10.47
N PRO A 187 11.94 -8.97 10.93
CA PRO A 187 10.57 -8.85 11.41
C PRO A 187 10.49 -7.97 12.65
N LEU A 188 9.42 -7.18 12.72
CA LEU A 188 9.05 -6.46 13.93
C LEU A 188 8.24 -7.36 14.83
N VAL A 189 8.57 -7.34 16.12
CA VAL A 189 7.90 -8.16 17.15
C VAL A 189 7.35 -7.26 18.25
N LYS A 190 6.11 -7.54 18.66
CA LYS A 190 5.46 -6.96 19.81
C LYS A 190 4.89 -8.08 20.66
N ASP A 191 5.21 -8.08 21.95
CA ASP A 191 4.76 -9.10 22.91
C ASP A 191 5.06 -10.56 22.48
N GLY A 192 6.17 -10.77 21.77
CA GLY A 192 6.60 -12.07 21.24
C GLY A 192 5.97 -12.46 19.89
N GLU A 193 5.05 -11.67 19.34
CA GLU A 193 4.39 -11.96 18.09
C GLU A 193 4.81 -10.99 16.97
N ARG A 194 4.87 -11.49 15.73
CA ARG A 194 5.14 -10.64 14.55
C ARG A 194 3.98 -9.71 14.30
N ILE A 195 4.31 -8.49 13.91
CA ILE A 195 3.30 -7.51 13.50
C ILE A 195 2.84 -7.84 12.09
N VAL A 196 1.55 -8.14 11.95
CA VAL A 196 0.88 -8.38 10.67
C VAL A 196 -0.19 -7.32 10.47
N ARG A 197 -0.24 -6.76 9.28
CA ARG A 197 -1.24 -5.78 8.85
C ARG A 197 -1.98 -6.29 7.62
N ARG A 198 -3.09 -5.66 7.30
CA ARG A 198 -3.91 -6.02 6.13
C ARG A 198 -4.18 -4.81 5.26
N LEU A 199 -4.08 -4.99 3.94
CA LEU A 199 -4.56 -4.01 2.97
C LEU A 199 -6.02 -4.28 2.60
N TYR A 200 -6.73 -3.19 2.33
CA TYR A 200 -8.12 -3.19 1.91
C TYR A 200 -8.30 -2.36 0.65
N ALA A 201 -9.30 -2.72 -0.13
CA ALA A 201 -9.91 -1.87 -1.13
C ALA A 201 -11.19 -1.28 -0.53
N ALA A 202 -11.23 0.02 -0.32
CA ALA A 202 -12.43 0.74 0.08
C ALA A 202 -13.14 1.25 -1.16
N THR A 203 -14.43 0.97 -1.27
CA THR A 203 -15.32 1.39 -2.37
C THR A 203 -16.64 1.88 -1.81
N ARG A 204 -17.39 2.66 -2.56
CA ARG A 204 -18.79 2.89 -2.22
C ARG A 204 -19.55 1.56 -2.23
N ALA A 205 -20.48 1.35 -1.32
CA ALA A 205 -21.20 0.08 -1.17
C ALA A 205 -21.93 -0.34 -2.47
N GLU A 206 -22.49 0.64 -3.19
CA GLU A 206 -23.16 0.42 -4.48
C GLU A 206 -22.23 -0.02 -5.61
N ASP A 207 -20.94 0.35 -5.53
CA ASP A 207 -19.92 0.06 -6.55
C ASP A 207 -19.19 -1.26 -6.33
N THR A 208 -19.24 -1.81 -5.12
CA THR A 208 -18.49 -3.01 -4.71
C THR A 208 -18.74 -4.21 -5.63
N GLN A 209 -19.97 -4.34 -6.13
CA GLN A 209 -20.40 -5.47 -6.97
C GLN A 209 -20.19 -5.23 -8.47
N ARG A 210 -19.66 -4.09 -8.90
CA ARG A 210 -19.37 -3.86 -10.33
C ARG A 210 -18.37 -4.90 -10.83
N PRO A 211 -18.61 -5.52 -12.00
CA PRO A 211 -17.77 -6.64 -12.47
C PRO A 211 -16.28 -6.32 -12.56
N PHE A 212 -15.91 -5.12 -13.02
CA PHE A 212 -14.52 -4.71 -13.10
C PHE A 212 -13.91 -4.44 -11.72
N MET A 213 -14.67 -3.95 -10.74
CA MET A 213 -14.22 -3.75 -9.37
C MET A 213 -13.90 -5.09 -8.70
N ALA A 214 -14.82 -6.04 -8.77
CA ALA A 214 -14.62 -7.41 -8.29
C ALA A 214 -13.41 -8.08 -8.96
N HIS A 215 -13.19 -7.81 -10.26
CA HIS A 215 -12.03 -8.34 -10.98
C HIS A 215 -10.72 -7.72 -10.47
N LEU A 216 -10.65 -6.40 -10.24
CA LEU A 216 -9.46 -5.75 -9.70
C LEU A 216 -9.08 -6.34 -8.34
N VAL A 217 -10.03 -6.50 -7.44
CA VAL A 217 -9.83 -7.13 -6.13
C VAL A 217 -9.26 -8.55 -6.27
N ARG A 218 -9.80 -9.34 -7.21
CA ARG A 218 -9.29 -10.68 -7.49
C ARG A 218 -7.85 -10.66 -8.03
N LEU A 219 -7.53 -9.76 -8.95
CA LEU A 219 -6.17 -9.59 -9.48
C LEU A 219 -5.19 -9.18 -8.37
N ALA A 220 -5.58 -8.25 -7.49
CA ALA A 220 -4.76 -7.83 -6.35
C ALA A 220 -4.44 -9.00 -5.41
N ARG A 221 -5.44 -9.83 -5.09
CA ARG A 221 -5.23 -11.04 -4.28
C ARG A 221 -4.32 -12.07 -4.95
N GLN A 222 -4.43 -12.24 -6.28
CA GLN A 222 -3.53 -13.14 -7.03
C GLN A 222 -2.09 -12.63 -7.03
N GLU A 223 -1.88 -11.32 -7.14
CA GLU A 223 -0.54 -10.74 -7.08
C GLU A 223 0.09 -10.91 -5.70
N ALA A 224 -0.70 -10.77 -4.63
CA ALA A 224 -0.26 -11.04 -3.27
C ALA A 224 0.29 -12.46 -3.08
N VAL A 225 -0.34 -13.46 -3.68
CA VAL A 225 0.15 -14.85 -3.63
C VAL A 225 1.54 -14.96 -4.24
N LYS A 226 1.82 -14.28 -5.36
CA LYS A 226 3.16 -14.25 -5.98
C LYS A 226 4.18 -13.54 -5.08
N LEU A 227 3.79 -12.42 -4.47
CA LEU A 227 4.65 -11.72 -3.51
C LEU A 227 5.01 -12.58 -2.29
N GLN A 228 4.12 -13.50 -1.89
CA GLN A 228 4.35 -14.41 -0.77
C GLN A 228 5.15 -15.67 -1.18
N GLN A 229 5.02 -16.15 -2.40
CA GLN A 229 5.73 -17.33 -2.91
C GLN A 229 7.22 -17.07 -3.19
N GLY A 230 7.65 -15.82 -3.30
CA GLY A 230 9.05 -15.42 -3.32
C GLY A 230 9.75 -15.47 -1.94
N ARG A 231 9.14 -16.18 -0.97
CA ARG A 231 9.70 -16.43 0.38
C ARG A 231 10.75 -17.50 0.37
#